data_affed0e0cf7de71944fb4eb1af578e47
#
_entry.id   affed0e0cf7de71944fb4eb1af578e47
#
_cell.length_a   1.000
_cell.length_b   1.000
_cell.length_c   1.000
_cell.angle_alpha   90.00
_cell.angle_beta   90.00
_cell.angle_gamma   90.00
#
_symmetry.space_group_name_H-M   'P 1'
#
loop_
_entity.id
_entity.type
_entity.pdbx_description
1 polymer ?
#
loop_
_entity_poly.entity_id
_entity_poly.type
_entity_poly.pdbx_seq_one_letter_code
_entity_poly.pdbx_strand_id
1 'polypeptide(L)'
;MRDRWPLLLAALTMLAAVRVGWAVCRRQVWRRHAARARWLEIIPPVTATPAATVGLWRLLATVLPAPRRWALRPTRIVWEVAADPDGLRCGLWLPPGVNPTAVVRLLHRGWPGVRAAQCAPPAVSTVGAVVALAVRPTRPEWLPLVDDTTPASRRGMDVAAPEDDRLRAVYGGLVSAGRTGGALLQVHLGRAPAHRLRQLRRAMTHPHYARHPRGVARAVLQATLDLITPGLGIRRNPTGRLDPYAAELARQARVKFTDAPHLLVAVQTVAVGPTRAAASAAAADASSGFGLLSPHFTRRRLRRGTRALVDRWVPVSRMSLAGIGDAAALAGLPAEPTAYGLPGAASRRRAATREVFRTTGHATDGPDTAPVEATTVDAPTVWSNP
;
A
#
# COMPACT_ATOMS: atom_id res chain seq x y z
N MET A 1 -15.33 -28.93 41.51
CA MET A 1 -14.96 -28.36 40.20
C MET A 1 -16.03 -28.46 39.13
N ARG A 2 -16.99 -29.39 39.22
CA ARG A 2 -18.09 -29.55 38.22
C ARG A 2 -19.08 -28.37 38.19
N ASP A 3 -19.32 -27.67 39.28
CA ASP A 3 -20.39 -26.65 39.41
C ASP A 3 -20.03 -25.28 38.79
N ARG A 4 -18.75 -25.04 38.40
CA ARG A 4 -18.32 -23.77 37.83
C ARG A 4 -18.29 -23.75 36.28
N TRP A 5 -18.50 -24.90 35.66
CA TRP A 5 -18.49 -25.03 34.20
C TRP A 5 -19.54 -24.18 33.47
N PRO A 6 -20.80 -24.11 33.94
CA PRO A 6 -21.80 -23.28 33.29
C PRO A 6 -21.47 -21.79 33.37
N LEU A 7 -20.89 -21.31 34.47
CA LEU A 7 -20.46 -19.93 34.63
C LEU A 7 -19.32 -19.55 33.66
N LEU A 8 -18.37 -20.47 33.42
CA LEU A 8 -17.28 -20.27 32.46
C LEU A 8 -17.81 -20.23 31.04
N LEU A 9 -18.76 -21.10 30.68
CA LEU A 9 -19.43 -21.07 29.37
C LEU A 9 -20.22 -19.78 29.19
N ALA A 10 -20.99 -19.33 30.18
CA ALA A 10 -21.73 -18.08 30.13
C ALA A 10 -20.77 -16.88 29.96
N ALA A 11 -19.66 -16.84 30.66
CA ALA A 11 -18.65 -15.79 30.53
C ALA A 11 -17.99 -15.79 29.15
N LEU A 12 -17.67 -16.97 28.60
CA LEU A 12 -17.09 -17.10 27.25
C LEU A 12 -18.07 -16.69 26.16
N THR A 13 -19.35 -17.08 26.26
CA THR A 13 -20.39 -16.69 25.31
C THR A 13 -20.64 -15.19 25.35
N MET A 14 -20.72 -14.60 26.54
CA MET A 14 -20.86 -13.16 26.70
C MET A 14 -19.67 -12.40 26.11
N LEU A 15 -18.44 -12.86 26.37
CA LEU A 15 -17.23 -12.26 25.80
C LEU A 15 -17.21 -12.36 24.26
N ALA A 16 -17.65 -13.50 23.73
CA ALA A 16 -17.79 -13.70 22.29
C ALA A 16 -18.85 -12.76 21.68
N ALA A 17 -20.00 -12.64 22.32
CA ALA A 17 -21.08 -11.74 21.89
C ALA A 17 -20.63 -10.27 21.90
N VAL A 18 -19.95 -9.82 22.95
CA VAL A 18 -19.38 -8.46 23.03
C VAL A 18 -18.35 -8.23 21.92
N ARG A 19 -17.49 -9.19 21.65
CA ARG A 19 -16.51 -9.08 20.55
C ARG A 19 -17.15 -9.02 19.18
N VAL A 20 -18.15 -9.83 18.93
CA VAL A 20 -18.91 -9.82 17.67
C VAL A 20 -19.67 -8.50 17.52
N GLY A 21 -20.40 -8.07 18.54
CA GLY A 21 -21.09 -6.78 18.57
C GLY A 21 -20.16 -5.60 18.29
N TRP A 22 -19.01 -5.58 18.95
CA TRP A 22 -17.97 -4.58 18.71
C TRP A 22 -17.45 -4.60 17.26
N ALA A 23 -17.19 -5.79 16.71
CA ALA A 23 -16.70 -5.93 15.34
C ALA A 23 -17.75 -5.44 14.31
N VAL A 24 -19.02 -5.74 14.53
CA VAL A 24 -20.14 -5.28 13.69
C VAL A 24 -20.30 -3.76 13.78
N CYS A 25 -20.34 -3.21 14.99
CA CYS A 25 -20.43 -1.76 15.23
C CYS A 25 -19.27 -1.03 14.54
N ARG A 26 -18.03 -1.49 14.75
CA ARG A 26 -16.84 -0.92 14.14
C ARG A 26 -16.91 -0.95 12.61
N ARG A 27 -17.47 -2.02 12.03
CA ARG A 27 -17.61 -2.14 10.58
C ARG A 27 -18.68 -1.17 10.05
N GLN A 28 -19.79 -1.00 10.74
CA GLN A 28 -20.82 -0.05 10.33
C GLN A 28 -20.34 1.40 10.43
N VAL A 29 -19.67 1.75 11.53
CA VAL A 29 -19.05 3.06 11.69
C VAL A 29 -18.03 3.32 10.58
N TRP A 30 -17.24 2.30 10.21
CA TRP A 30 -16.30 2.41 9.10
C TRP A 30 -17.01 2.67 7.77
N ARG A 31 -18.09 1.95 7.45
CA ARG A 31 -18.83 2.16 6.20
C ARG A 31 -19.37 3.58 6.06
N ARG A 32 -19.97 4.12 7.11
CA ARG A 32 -20.42 5.51 7.12
C ARG A 32 -19.27 6.50 6.95
N HIS A 33 -18.12 6.17 7.48
CA HIS A 33 -16.91 6.96 7.33
C HIS A 33 -16.35 6.83 5.91
N ALA A 34 -16.28 5.63 5.38
CA ALA A 34 -15.79 5.35 4.03
C ALA A 34 -16.67 5.96 2.93
N ALA A 35 -17.98 6.07 3.15
CA ALA A 35 -18.89 6.73 2.21
C ALA A 35 -18.58 8.22 1.99
N ARG A 36 -17.84 8.87 2.90
CA ARG A 36 -17.40 10.26 2.79
C ARG A 36 -15.96 10.39 2.30
N ALA A 37 -15.35 9.29 1.94
CA ALA A 37 -13.98 9.28 1.45
C ALA A 37 -13.91 9.85 0.02
N ARG A 38 -12.74 10.30 -0.35
CA ARG A 38 -12.45 10.85 -1.67
C ARG A 38 -11.41 9.98 -2.36
N TRP A 39 -11.54 9.84 -3.65
CA TRP A 39 -10.53 9.17 -4.46
C TRP A 39 -9.79 10.21 -5.30
N LEU A 40 -8.46 10.13 -5.22
CA LEU A 40 -7.56 11.00 -5.94
C LEU A 40 -6.89 10.17 -7.02
N GLU A 41 -7.30 10.36 -8.27
CA GLU A 41 -6.66 9.75 -9.42
C GLU A 41 -5.27 10.33 -9.60
N ILE A 42 -4.31 9.47 -9.87
CA ILE A 42 -2.92 9.84 -10.10
C ILE A 42 -2.57 9.50 -11.52
N ILE A 43 -2.16 10.52 -12.28
CA ILE A 43 -1.51 10.34 -13.57
C ILE A 43 -0.01 10.36 -13.28
N PRO A 44 0.67 9.20 -13.39
CA PRO A 44 2.07 9.08 -13.00
C PRO A 44 2.99 9.94 -13.86
N PRO A 45 4.19 10.30 -13.34
CA PRO A 45 5.24 10.88 -14.16
C PRO A 45 5.72 9.84 -15.20
N VAL A 46 6.46 10.28 -16.19
CA VAL A 46 7.00 9.39 -17.24
C VAL A 46 7.89 8.30 -16.63
N THR A 47 8.68 8.69 -15.65
CA THR A 47 9.58 7.78 -14.92
C THR A 47 9.31 7.87 -13.43
N ALA A 48 9.15 6.72 -12.78
CA ALA A 48 8.95 6.63 -11.33
C ALA A 48 10.11 5.87 -10.71
N THR A 49 11.07 6.58 -10.11
CA THR A 49 12.19 5.92 -9.45
C THR A 49 11.78 5.33 -8.10
N PRO A 50 12.35 4.19 -7.69
CA PRO A 50 12.10 3.62 -6.36
C PRO A 50 12.42 4.60 -5.22
N ALA A 51 13.49 5.38 -5.36
CA ALA A 51 13.90 6.39 -4.38
C ALA A 51 12.86 7.50 -4.22
N ALA A 52 12.29 8.00 -5.34
CA ALA A 52 11.22 8.99 -5.32
C ALA A 52 9.95 8.43 -4.66
N THR A 53 9.65 7.15 -4.90
CA THR A 53 8.52 6.46 -4.25
C THR A 53 8.71 6.33 -2.74
N VAL A 54 9.90 5.98 -2.28
CA VAL A 54 10.26 5.98 -0.84
C VAL A 54 10.10 7.38 -0.26
N GLY A 55 10.61 8.41 -0.95
CA GLY A 55 10.45 9.81 -0.56
C GLY A 55 8.98 10.22 -0.44
N LEU A 56 8.15 9.84 -1.41
CA LEU A 56 6.71 10.11 -1.38
C LEU A 56 6.03 9.47 -0.16
N TRP A 57 6.28 8.19 0.12
CA TRP A 57 5.68 7.51 1.27
C TRP A 57 6.16 8.08 2.60
N ARG A 58 7.40 8.55 2.67
CA ARG A 58 7.92 9.31 3.82
C ARG A 58 7.13 10.59 4.05
N LEU A 59 6.86 11.34 3.00
CA LEU A 59 6.04 12.55 3.04
C LEU A 59 4.58 12.22 3.41
N LEU A 60 3.96 11.23 2.78
CA LEU A 60 2.58 10.84 3.08
C LEU A 60 2.40 10.33 4.51
N ALA A 61 3.41 9.69 5.09
CA ALA A 61 3.38 9.25 6.48
C ALA A 61 3.23 10.43 7.47
N THR A 62 3.63 11.64 7.09
CA THR A 62 3.51 12.84 7.96
C THR A 62 2.06 13.30 8.11
N VAL A 63 1.23 13.12 7.08
CA VAL A 63 -0.20 13.51 7.11
C VAL A 63 -1.11 12.44 7.72
N LEU A 64 -0.57 11.25 7.96
CA LEU A 64 -1.31 10.18 8.63
C LEU A 64 -1.29 10.39 10.15
N PRO A 65 -2.44 10.62 10.79
CA PRO A 65 -2.48 10.75 12.23
C PRO A 65 -2.07 9.45 12.93
N ALA A 66 -1.47 9.61 14.11
CA ALA A 66 -1.09 8.47 14.93
C ALA A 66 -2.34 7.64 15.29
N PRO A 67 -2.27 6.30 15.22
CA PRO A 67 -3.40 5.46 15.52
C PRO A 67 -3.73 5.54 17.01
N ARG A 68 -4.97 5.88 17.33
CA ARG A 68 -5.49 5.84 18.70
C ARG A 68 -5.86 4.40 19.05
N ARG A 69 -5.52 3.96 20.26
CA ARG A 69 -5.72 2.57 20.72
C ARG A 69 -7.15 2.05 20.53
N TRP A 70 -8.13 2.90 20.76
CA TRP A 70 -9.55 2.58 20.69
C TRP A 70 -10.27 3.24 19.50
N ALA A 71 -9.54 3.64 18.47
CA ALA A 71 -10.17 4.27 17.32
C ALA A 71 -11.09 3.31 16.59
N LEU A 72 -12.38 3.65 16.56
CA LEU A 72 -13.38 2.97 15.73
C LEU A 72 -13.10 3.21 14.23
N ARG A 73 -12.43 4.30 13.92
CA ARG A 73 -12.12 4.78 12.57
C ARG A 73 -10.59 4.85 12.40
N PRO A 74 -9.91 3.72 12.11
CA PRO A 74 -8.48 3.75 11.88
C PRO A 74 -8.19 4.61 10.64
N THR A 75 -7.35 5.63 10.80
CA THR A 75 -6.93 6.46 9.68
C THR A 75 -5.91 5.69 8.85
N ARG A 76 -6.25 5.44 7.59
CA ARG A 76 -5.40 4.80 6.61
C ARG A 76 -5.74 5.36 5.23
N ILE A 77 -4.75 5.40 4.38
CA ILE A 77 -4.94 5.64 2.96
C ILE A 77 -4.86 4.30 2.24
N VAL A 78 -5.45 4.22 1.05
CA VAL A 78 -5.35 3.01 0.23
C VAL A 78 -4.80 3.42 -1.11
N TRP A 79 -3.67 2.81 -1.49
CA TRP A 79 -3.17 2.84 -2.84
C TRP A 79 -3.98 1.86 -3.67
N GLU A 80 -4.58 2.32 -4.74
CA GLU A 80 -5.42 1.52 -5.61
C GLU A 80 -4.91 1.54 -7.04
N VAL A 81 -4.86 0.38 -7.66
CA VAL A 81 -4.63 0.22 -9.09
C VAL A 81 -5.77 -0.62 -9.64
N ALA A 82 -6.61 -0.02 -10.47
CA ALA A 82 -7.68 -0.68 -11.18
C ALA A 82 -7.21 -1.01 -12.59
N ALA A 83 -7.54 -2.21 -13.04
CA ALA A 83 -7.33 -2.68 -14.40
C ALA A 83 -8.68 -3.03 -15.00
N ASP A 84 -8.95 -2.52 -16.15
CA ASP A 84 -10.10 -2.83 -16.99
C ASP A 84 -9.61 -3.11 -18.43
N PRO A 85 -10.47 -3.51 -19.37
CA PRO A 85 -10.07 -3.72 -20.76
C PRO A 85 -9.48 -2.48 -21.44
N ASP A 86 -9.82 -1.28 -20.96
CA ASP A 86 -9.38 -0.02 -21.54
C ASP A 86 -8.01 0.44 -21.03
N GLY A 87 -7.52 -0.16 -19.94
CA GLY A 87 -6.20 0.15 -19.39
C GLY A 87 -6.11 0.12 -17.86
N LEU A 88 -5.08 0.78 -17.34
CA LEU A 88 -4.85 0.89 -15.90
C LEU A 88 -5.15 2.30 -15.40
N ARG A 89 -5.76 2.37 -14.25
CA ARG A 89 -5.95 3.60 -13.48
C ARG A 89 -5.37 3.43 -12.08
N CYS A 90 -4.60 4.39 -11.61
CA CYS A 90 -4.06 4.34 -10.25
C CYS A 90 -4.47 5.58 -9.46
N GLY A 91 -4.53 5.43 -8.15
CA GLY A 91 -4.92 6.53 -7.28
C GLY A 91 -4.82 6.22 -5.79
N LEU A 92 -5.17 7.23 -5.01
CA LEU A 92 -5.23 7.17 -3.56
C LEU A 92 -6.66 7.35 -3.08
N TRP A 93 -7.16 6.36 -2.36
CA TRP A 93 -8.38 6.51 -1.59
C TRP A 93 -8.06 7.16 -0.24
N LEU A 94 -8.70 8.30 0.03
CA LEU A 94 -8.45 9.15 1.18
C LEU A 94 -9.69 9.16 2.09
N PRO A 95 -9.60 8.67 3.32
CA PRO A 95 -10.69 8.74 4.27
C PRO A 95 -10.91 10.18 4.77
N PRO A 96 -12.09 10.52 5.29
CA PRO A 96 -12.31 11.78 5.99
C PRO A 96 -11.28 11.99 7.10
N GLY A 97 -10.76 13.23 7.19
CA GLY A 97 -9.68 13.59 8.12
C GLY A 97 -8.28 13.61 7.50
N VAL A 98 -8.13 13.13 6.26
CA VAL A 98 -6.94 13.37 5.43
C VAL A 98 -7.27 14.46 4.42
N ASN A 99 -6.50 15.55 4.44
CA ASN A 99 -6.74 16.69 3.55
C ASN A 99 -6.24 16.36 2.13
N PRO A 100 -7.12 16.27 1.11
CA PRO A 100 -6.71 15.95 -0.26
C PRO A 100 -5.73 16.95 -0.86
N THR A 101 -5.92 18.25 -0.59
CA THR A 101 -5.03 19.31 -1.10
C THR A 101 -3.62 19.16 -0.53
N ALA A 102 -3.49 18.78 0.74
CA ALA A 102 -2.18 18.49 1.33
C ALA A 102 -1.54 17.29 0.64
N VAL A 103 -2.31 16.22 0.38
CA VAL A 103 -1.82 15.02 -0.31
C VAL A 103 -1.36 15.37 -1.73
N VAL A 104 -2.12 16.16 -2.49
CA VAL A 104 -1.72 16.62 -3.84
C VAL A 104 -0.38 17.37 -3.80
N ARG A 105 -0.20 18.28 -2.85
CA ARG A 105 1.08 18.98 -2.69
C ARG A 105 2.24 18.04 -2.38
N LEU A 106 2.01 17.00 -1.58
CA LEU A 106 3.04 16.01 -1.26
C LEU A 106 3.34 15.10 -2.45
N LEU A 107 2.33 14.76 -3.26
CA LEU A 107 2.52 14.03 -4.51
C LEU A 107 3.43 14.81 -5.47
N HIS A 108 3.18 16.10 -5.68
CA HIS A 108 4.03 16.95 -6.52
C HIS A 108 5.47 17.07 -5.99
N ARG A 109 5.67 17.05 -4.67
CA ARG A 109 7.01 17.08 -4.07
C ARG A 109 7.73 15.73 -4.19
N GLY A 110 6.99 14.62 -4.05
CA GLY A 110 7.57 13.27 -4.09
C GLY A 110 7.79 12.77 -5.52
N TRP A 111 6.88 13.10 -6.43
CA TRP A 111 6.94 12.72 -7.85
C TRP A 111 6.80 13.96 -8.74
N PRO A 112 7.90 14.60 -9.12
CA PRO A 112 7.85 15.71 -10.04
C PRO A 112 7.16 15.34 -11.37
N GLY A 113 6.27 16.20 -11.86
CA GLY A 113 5.50 15.95 -13.07
C GLY A 113 4.24 15.10 -12.88
N VAL A 114 3.95 14.57 -11.69
CA VAL A 114 2.71 13.88 -11.40
C VAL A 114 1.52 14.83 -11.55
N ARG A 115 0.40 14.33 -12.03
CA ARG A 115 -0.90 15.03 -11.98
C ARG A 115 -1.85 14.26 -11.08
N ALA A 116 -2.65 14.98 -10.32
CA ALA A 116 -3.62 14.38 -9.43
C ALA A 116 -4.94 15.14 -9.51
N ALA A 117 -6.03 14.41 -9.71
CA ALA A 117 -7.38 14.94 -9.77
C ALA A 117 -8.34 14.15 -8.88
N GLN A 118 -9.26 14.86 -8.23
CA GLN A 118 -10.29 14.19 -7.46
C GLN A 118 -11.39 13.70 -8.42
N CYS A 119 -11.67 12.41 -8.41
CA CYS A 119 -12.73 11.80 -9.20
C CYS A 119 -13.44 10.66 -8.45
N ALA A 120 -14.38 10.01 -9.10
CA ALA A 120 -15.05 8.84 -8.56
C ALA A 120 -14.08 7.66 -8.46
N PRO A 121 -14.12 6.89 -7.36
CA PRO A 121 -13.28 5.70 -7.22
C PRO A 121 -13.62 4.67 -8.29
N PRO A 122 -12.65 3.89 -8.76
CA PRO A 122 -12.89 2.83 -9.72
C PRO A 122 -13.92 1.84 -9.17
N ALA A 123 -14.93 1.56 -9.97
CA ALA A 123 -15.94 0.57 -9.64
C ALA A 123 -15.44 -0.80 -10.07
N VAL A 124 -15.50 -1.78 -9.17
CA VAL A 124 -15.30 -3.17 -9.55
C VAL A 124 -16.61 -3.66 -10.18
N SER A 125 -16.53 -4.11 -11.42
CA SER A 125 -17.69 -4.72 -12.08
C SER A 125 -18.24 -5.84 -11.19
N THR A 126 -19.55 -5.86 -11.00
CA THR A 126 -20.25 -6.94 -10.31
C THR A 126 -20.85 -7.95 -11.30
N VAL A 127 -20.67 -7.71 -12.58
CA VAL A 127 -21.13 -8.61 -13.65
C VAL A 127 -20.11 -9.73 -13.79
N GLY A 128 -20.55 -10.97 -13.55
CA GLY A 128 -19.69 -12.15 -13.58
C GLY A 128 -19.26 -12.66 -12.20
N ALA A 129 -18.33 -13.60 -12.23
CA ALA A 129 -17.77 -14.18 -11.02
C ALA A 129 -16.64 -13.28 -10.46
N VAL A 130 -16.64 -13.12 -9.14
CA VAL A 130 -15.64 -12.29 -8.45
C VAL A 130 -14.83 -13.13 -7.48
N VAL A 131 -13.50 -13.04 -7.56
CA VAL A 131 -12.57 -13.68 -6.64
C VAL A 131 -11.64 -12.66 -6.04
N ALA A 132 -11.54 -12.67 -4.71
CA ALA A 132 -10.65 -11.79 -3.98
C ALA A 132 -9.63 -12.56 -3.17
N LEU A 133 -8.39 -12.09 -3.20
CA LEU A 133 -7.25 -12.65 -2.50
C LEU A 133 -6.64 -11.60 -1.57
N ALA A 134 -6.08 -12.05 -0.45
CA ALA A 134 -5.19 -11.27 0.38
C ALA A 134 -3.78 -11.83 0.26
N VAL A 135 -2.84 -10.97 -0.06
CA VAL A 135 -1.40 -11.30 -0.04
C VAL A 135 -0.88 -11.04 1.37
N ARG A 136 -0.29 -12.04 1.99
CA ARG A 136 0.17 -11.96 3.38
C ARG A 136 1.57 -12.52 3.54
N PRO A 137 2.42 -11.83 4.31
CA PRO A 137 3.70 -12.39 4.67
C PRO A 137 3.53 -13.58 5.62
N THR A 138 4.33 -14.61 5.43
CA THR A 138 4.45 -15.77 6.33
C THR A 138 5.51 -15.54 7.41
N ARG A 139 6.45 -14.63 7.13
CA ARG A 139 7.50 -14.23 8.09
C ARG A 139 6.90 -13.45 9.27
N PRO A 140 7.56 -13.47 10.43
CA PRO A 140 7.27 -12.58 11.53
C PRO A 140 7.29 -11.12 11.08
N GLU A 141 6.37 -10.30 11.59
CA GLU A 141 6.19 -8.92 11.16
C GLU A 141 7.36 -7.97 11.49
N TRP A 142 8.25 -8.39 12.37
CA TRP A 142 9.45 -7.62 12.72
C TRP A 142 10.62 -7.85 11.75
N LEU A 143 10.49 -8.76 10.78
CA LEU A 143 11.43 -8.91 9.67
C LEU A 143 10.99 -8.02 8.48
N PRO A 144 11.91 -7.65 7.57
CA PRO A 144 11.56 -7.00 6.31
C PRO A 144 10.51 -7.80 5.55
N LEU A 145 9.56 -7.12 4.93
CA LEU A 145 8.49 -7.77 4.15
C LEU A 145 8.97 -8.09 2.74
N VAL A 146 9.80 -7.23 2.21
CA VAL A 146 10.38 -7.34 0.87
C VAL A 146 11.85 -7.71 1.03
N ASP A 147 12.29 -8.66 0.22
CA ASP A 147 13.71 -9.05 0.25
C ASP A 147 14.55 -8.03 -0.51
N ASP A 148 15.50 -7.43 0.20
CA ASP A 148 16.41 -6.40 -0.31
C ASP A 148 17.62 -7.02 -1.02
N THR A 149 17.39 -8.09 -1.77
CA THR A 149 18.44 -8.88 -2.39
C THR A 149 18.94 -8.32 -3.72
N THR A 150 18.33 -7.23 -4.22
CA THR A 150 18.80 -6.62 -5.46
C THR A 150 19.94 -5.64 -5.22
N PRO A 151 21.03 -5.77 -5.97
CA PRO A 151 22.17 -4.84 -5.93
C PRO A 151 21.81 -3.37 -6.23
N ALA A 152 20.68 -3.14 -6.89
CA ALA A 152 20.18 -1.81 -7.27
C ALA A 152 19.87 -0.89 -6.07
N SER A 153 19.50 -1.44 -4.91
CA SER A 153 19.31 -0.60 -3.71
C SER A 153 20.63 -0.11 -3.11
N ARG A 154 21.75 -0.74 -3.46
CA ARG A 154 23.09 -0.38 -2.99
C ARG A 154 23.88 0.46 -4.00
N ARG A 155 23.51 0.43 -5.26
CA ARG A 155 24.11 1.25 -6.32
C ARG A 155 23.22 2.49 -6.51
N GLY A 156 23.38 3.46 -5.63
CA GLY A 156 22.79 4.76 -5.87
C GLY A 156 23.25 5.29 -7.23
N MET A 157 22.33 5.66 -8.10
CA MET A 157 22.44 6.39 -9.37
C MET A 157 22.34 5.64 -10.68
N ASP A 158 22.51 4.35 -10.75
CA ASP A 158 22.23 3.68 -12.02
C ASP A 158 20.72 3.57 -12.21
N VAL A 159 20.22 4.05 -13.33
CA VAL A 159 18.85 3.79 -13.80
C VAL A 159 18.71 2.27 -13.81
N ALA A 160 17.90 1.74 -12.90
CA ALA A 160 17.67 0.30 -12.82
C ALA A 160 17.21 -0.18 -14.20
N ALA A 161 17.86 -1.21 -14.72
CA ALA A 161 17.44 -1.79 -15.98
C ALA A 161 15.95 -2.21 -15.86
N PRO A 162 15.15 -2.14 -16.94
CA PRO A 162 13.73 -2.49 -16.90
C PRO A 162 13.45 -3.88 -16.31
N GLU A 163 14.41 -4.80 -16.42
CA GLU A 163 14.37 -6.12 -15.83
C GLU A 163 14.47 -6.12 -14.30
N ASP A 164 15.09 -5.10 -13.71
CA ASP A 164 15.22 -4.94 -12.26
C ASP A 164 13.94 -4.36 -11.60
N ASP A 165 12.96 -3.94 -12.42
CA ASP A 165 11.69 -3.44 -11.91
C ASP A 165 10.86 -4.57 -11.29
N ARG A 166 10.88 -4.63 -9.97
CA ARG A 166 10.15 -5.62 -9.19
C ARG A 166 8.63 -5.52 -9.33
N LEU A 167 8.11 -4.34 -9.63
CA LEU A 167 6.67 -4.11 -9.81
C LEU A 167 6.20 -4.53 -11.21
N ARG A 168 7.11 -4.77 -12.15
CA ARG A 168 6.80 -5.25 -13.50
C ARG A 168 5.83 -6.42 -13.49
N ALA A 169 6.08 -7.43 -12.69
CA ALA A 169 5.24 -8.61 -12.63
C ALA A 169 3.88 -8.34 -11.97
N VAL A 170 3.82 -7.43 -10.99
CA VAL A 170 2.55 -7.02 -10.36
C VAL A 170 1.67 -6.30 -11.38
N TYR A 171 2.23 -5.33 -12.09
CA TYR A 171 1.48 -4.55 -13.09
C TYR A 171 1.14 -5.38 -14.33
N GLY A 172 2.06 -6.23 -14.80
CA GLY A 172 1.80 -7.18 -15.88
C GLY A 172 0.65 -8.15 -15.56
N GLY A 173 0.63 -8.68 -14.34
CA GLY A 173 -0.46 -9.52 -13.85
C GLY A 173 -1.79 -8.77 -13.73
N LEU A 174 -1.78 -7.48 -13.36
CA LEU A 174 -2.98 -6.64 -13.34
C LEU A 174 -3.51 -6.40 -14.75
N VAL A 175 -2.66 -6.09 -15.72
CA VAL A 175 -3.05 -5.92 -17.13
C VAL A 175 -3.67 -7.20 -17.67
N SER A 176 -3.05 -8.35 -17.43
CA SER A 176 -3.59 -9.67 -17.83
C SER A 176 -4.98 -9.91 -17.23
N ALA A 177 -5.13 -9.66 -15.92
CA ALA A 177 -6.39 -9.80 -15.22
C ALA A 177 -7.47 -8.79 -15.69
N GLY A 178 -7.07 -7.58 -16.04
CA GLY A 178 -7.95 -6.54 -16.58
C GLY A 178 -8.62 -6.98 -17.87
N ARG A 179 -7.86 -7.60 -18.78
CA ARG A 179 -8.37 -8.13 -20.06
C ARG A 179 -9.41 -9.26 -19.87
N THR A 180 -9.40 -9.95 -18.75
CA THR A 180 -10.35 -11.04 -18.46
C THR A 180 -11.72 -10.53 -18.03
N GLY A 181 -11.81 -9.33 -17.46
CA GLY A 181 -13.08 -8.76 -16.99
C GLY A 181 -12.91 -7.68 -15.92
N GLY A 182 -11.69 -7.39 -15.54
CA GLY A 182 -11.32 -6.36 -14.58
C GLY A 182 -10.61 -6.88 -13.34
N ALA A 183 -9.72 -6.06 -12.81
CA ALA A 183 -9.01 -6.34 -11.57
C ALA A 183 -8.81 -5.07 -10.75
N LEU A 184 -8.64 -5.23 -9.44
CA LEU A 184 -8.31 -4.12 -8.54
C LEU A 184 -7.29 -4.61 -7.51
N LEU A 185 -6.18 -3.91 -7.44
CA LEU A 185 -5.20 -4.02 -6.37
C LEU A 185 -5.45 -2.92 -5.34
N GLN A 186 -5.47 -3.29 -4.07
CA GLN A 186 -5.54 -2.37 -2.94
C GLN A 186 -4.41 -2.62 -1.97
N VAL A 187 -3.59 -1.61 -1.74
CA VAL A 187 -2.57 -1.60 -0.68
C VAL A 187 -3.00 -0.60 0.38
N HIS A 188 -3.39 -1.14 1.52
CA HIS A 188 -3.84 -0.34 2.66
C HIS A 188 -2.63 0.09 3.48
N LEU A 189 -2.50 1.38 3.76
CA LEU A 189 -1.39 1.95 4.53
C LEU A 189 -1.91 2.81 5.67
N GLY A 190 -1.42 2.54 6.87
CA GLY A 190 -1.74 3.31 8.06
C GLY A 190 -0.52 3.44 8.96
N ARG A 191 -0.47 4.45 9.82
CA ARG A 191 0.67 4.62 10.72
C ARG A 191 0.74 3.48 11.74
N ALA A 192 1.95 2.97 12.00
CA ALA A 192 2.15 1.89 12.94
C ALA A 192 1.89 2.32 14.39
N PRO A 193 1.14 1.52 15.18
CA PRO A 193 0.90 1.82 16.59
C PRO A 193 2.13 1.49 17.45
N ALA A 194 2.30 2.23 18.54
CA ALA A 194 3.47 2.12 19.41
C ALA A 194 3.75 0.70 19.95
N HIS A 195 2.71 -0.12 20.17
CA HIS A 195 2.91 -1.48 20.66
C HIS A 195 3.62 -2.39 19.63
N ARG A 196 3.37 -2.19 18.31
CA ARG A 196 4.07 -2.91 17.25
C ARG A 196 5.54 -2.50 17.17
N LEU A 197 5.82 -1.20 17.34
CA LEU A 197 7.19 -0.70 17.38
C LEU A 197 7.95 -1.22 18.60
N ARG A 198 7.28 -1.36 19.75
CA ARG A 198 7.90 -2.00 20.93
C ARG A 198 8.27 -3.46 20.68
N GLN A 199 7.43 -4.20 19.93
CA GLN A 199 7.75 -5.58 19.54
C GLN A 199 8.96 -5.61 18.59
N LEU A 200 9.04 -4.70 17.63
CA LEU A 200 10.20 -4.57 16.73
C LEU A 200 11.48 -4.28 17.53
N ARG A 201 11.43 -3.33 18.49
CA ARG A 201 12.57 -3.04 19.37
C ARG A 201 13.01 -4.27 20.18
N ARG A 202 12.06 -5.05 20.71
CA ARG A 202 12.38 -6.30 21.41
C ARG A 202 13.03 -7.33 20.50
N ALA A 203 12.62 -7.40 19.24
CA ALA A 203 13.18 -8.33 18.27
C ALA A 203 14.65 -8.03 17.96
N MET A 204 15.10 -6.77 18.05
CA MET A 204 16.50 -6.40 17.84
C MET A 204 17.45 -6.96 18.89
N THR A 205 16.95 -7.21 20.09
CA THR A 205 17.76 -7.72 21.22
C THR A 205 17.45 -9.19 21.52
N HIS A 206 16.19 -9.59 21.39
CA HIS A 206 15.70 -10.91 21.75
C HIS A 206 14.74 -11.45 20.68
N PRO A 207 15.21 -11.85 19.50
CA PRO A 207 14.35 -12.27 18.38
C PRO A 207 13.46 -13.48 18.71
N HIS A 208 13.91 -14.37 19.59
CA HIS A 208 13.12 -15.53 20.05
C HIS A 208 11.87 -15.16 20.87
N TYR A 209 11.89 -14.00 21.53
CA TYR A 209 10.77 -13.53 22.36
C TYR A 209 9.82 -12.57 21.63
N ALA A 210 10.18 -12.10 20.44
CA ALA A 210 9.34 -11.26 19.60
C ALA A 210 8.31 -12.12 18.84
N ARG A 211 7.52 -12.92 19.57
CA ARG A 211 6.52 -13.79 18.95
C ARG A 211 5.25 -13.01 18.58
N HIS A 212 4.61 -13.46 17.52
CA HIS A 212 3.30 -13.00 17.05
C HIS A 212 2.28 -12.88 18.19
N PRO A 213 1.35 -11.90 18.18
CA PRO A 213 0.30 -11.77 19.19
C PRO A 213 -0.63 -13.00 19.32
N ARG A 214 -0.59 -13.93 18.34
CA ARG A 214 -1.20 -15.26 18.49
C ARG A 214 -0.44 -16.17 19.47
N GLY A 215 0.76 -15.79 19.88
CA GLY A 215 1.57 -16.52 20.85
C GLY A 215 1.23 -16.22 22.29
N VAL A 216 0.39 -15.21 22.60
CA VAL A 216 0.03 -14.93 24.00
C VAL A 216 -0.79 -16.09 24.59
N ALA A 217 -1.76 -16.62 23.84
CA ALA A 217 -2.50 -17.81 24.28
C ALA A 217 -1.58 -19.03 24.39
N ARG A 218 -0.65 -19.18 23.45
CA ARG A 218 0.34 -20.27 23.48
C ARG A 218 1.41 -20.04 24.55
N ALA A 219 1.80 -18.81 24.82
CA ALA A 219 2.72 -18.47 25.90
C ALA A 219 2.07 -18.65 27.28
N VAL A 220 0.78 -18.30 27.41
CA VAL A 220 -0.01 -18.59 28.61
C VAL A 220 -0.18 -20.11 28.78
N LEU A 221 -0.49 -20.83 27.67
CA LEU A 221 -0.59 -22.28 27.70
C LEU A 221 0.77 -22.96 28.05
N GLN A 222 1.88 -22.46 27.50
CA GLN A 222 3.21 -22.95 27.85
C GLN A 222 3.59 -22.60 29.29
N ALA A 223 3.28 -21.38 29.75
CA ALA A 223 3.54 -21.02 31.15
C ALA A 223 2.69 -21.84 32.13
N THR A 224 1.45 -22.18 31.77
CA THR A 224 0.63 -23.11 32.57
C THR A 224 1.13 -24.55 32.50
N LEU A 225 1.62 -25.00 31.34
CA LEU A 225 2.24 -26.31 31.21
C LEU A 225 3.57 -26.39 31.98
N ASP A 226 4.41 -25.35 31.93
CA ASP A 226 5.65 -25.26 32.69
C ASP A 226 5.39 -25.22 34.21
N LEU A 227 4.23 -24.67 34.62
CA LEU A 227 3.80 -24.68 36.03
C LEU A 227 3.33 -26.08 36.51
N ILE A 228 2.74 -26.86 35.59
CA ILE A 228 2.20 -28.18 35.86
C ILE A 228 3.26 -29.27 35.70
N THR A 229 4.31 -29.03 34.93
CA THR A 229 5.40 -29.98 34.67
C THR A 229 6.75 -29.34 35.02
N PRO A 230 7.10 -29.23 36.30
CA PRO A 230 8.41 -28.74 36.72
C PRO A 230 9.48 -29.74 36.30
N GLY A 231 10.31 -29.39 35.35
CA GLY A 231 11.46 -30.23 34.95
C GLY A 231 11.80 -30.22 33.44
N LEU A 232 10.90 -29.78 32.55
CA LEU A 232 11.18 -29.63 31.12
C LEU A 232 11.60 -28.20 30.74
N GLY A 233 12.08 -27.44 31.71
CA GLY A 233 12.57 -26.07 31.45
C GLY A 233 13.69 -26.11 30.42
N ILE A 234 13.42 -25.51 29.25
CA ILE A 234 14.46 -25.23 28.25
C ILE A 234 15.57 -24.47 28.97
N ARG A 235 16.69 -25.16 29.22
CA ARG A 235 17.91 -24.59 29.83
C ARG A 235 18.22 -23.30 29.07
N ARG A 236 17.95 -22.15 29.69
CA ARG A 236 18.46 -20.87 29.23
C ARG A 236 19.97 -20.98 29.24
N ASN A 237 20.57 -21.04 28.07
CA ASN A 237 22.01 -21.00 27.93
C ASN A 237 22.48 -19.64 28.51
N PRO A 238 23.20 -19.60 29.63
CA PRO A 238 23.60 -18.35 30.27
C PRO A 238 24.74 -17.65 29.54
N THR A 239 25.32 -18.29 28.54
CA THR A 239 26.32 -17.67 27.67
C THR A 239 25.61 -16.71 26.73
N GLY A 240 25.75 -15.41 27.00
CA GLY A 240 25.07 -14.30 26.29
C GLY A 240 25.39 -14.15 24.79
N ARG A 241 25.88 -15.19 24.16
CA ARG A 241 26.12 -15.23 22.70
C ARG A 241 24.87 -15.75 22.03
N LEU A 242 24.25 -14.88 21.22
CA LEU A 242 23.13 -15.30 20.39
C LEU A 242 23.61 -16.37 19.39
N ASP A 243 22.80 -17.42 19.21
CA ASP A 243 22.93 -18.33 18.09
C ASP A 243 23.08 -17.53 16.78
N PRO A 244 23.98 -17.91 15.84
CA PRO A 244 24.20 -17.20 14.58
C PRO A 244 22.91 -16.88 13.82
N TYR A 245 21.95 -17.79 13.83
CA TYR A 245 20.63 -17.55 13.23
C TYR A 245 19.85 -16.45 13.97
N ALA A 246 19.86 -16.45 15.29
CA ALA A 246 19.22 -15.41 16.09
C ALA A 246 19.91 -14.05 15.92
N ALA A 247 21.24 -14.03 15.75
CA ALA A 247 22.00 -12.83 15.47
C ALA A 247 21.62 -12.22 14.11
N GLU A 248 21.45 -13.05 13.08
CA GLU A 248 21.02 -12.63 11.76
C GLU A 248 19.59 -12.06 11.79
N LEU A 249 18.65 -12.73 12.47
CA LEU A 249 17.30 -12.23 12.66
C LEU A 249 17.29 -10.87 13.39
N ALA A 250 18.12 -10.71 14.42
CA ALA A 250 18.26 -9.44 15.12
C ALA A 250 18.83 -8.35 14.22
N ARG A 251 19.78 -8.69 13.34
CA ARG A 251 20.34 -7.78 12.34
C ARG A 251 19.25 -7.30 11.37
N GLN A 252 18.46 -8.22 10.82
CA GLN A 252 17.34 -7.87 9.92
C GLN A 252 16.29 -7.00 10.64
N ALA A 253 15.98 -7.27 11.90
CA ALA A 253 15.09 -6.43 12.70
C ALA A 253 15.65 -5.01 12.89
N ARG A 254 16.97 -4.85 13.05
CA ARG A 254 17.64 -3.54 13.12
C ARG A 254 17.53 -2.79 11.79
N VAL A 255 17.79 -3.47 10.68
CA VAL A 255 17.62 -2.88 9.33
C VAL A 255 16.19 -2.37 9.17
N LYS A 256 15.19 -3.18 9.51
CA LYS A 256 13.80 -2.72 9.47
C LYS A 256 13.53 -1.55 10.41
N PHE A 257 14.13 -1.54 11.59
CA PHE A 257 13.93 -0.46 12.57
C PHE A 257 14.48 0.88 12.07
N THR A 258 15.59 0.88 11.34
CA THR A 258 16.17 2.11 10.74
C THR A 258 15.35 2.63 9.57
N ASP A 259 14.50 1.79 8.95
CA ASP A 259 13.64 2.15 7.82
C ASP A 259 12.34 2.86 8.29
N ALA A 260 12.51 3.91 9.09
CA ALA A 260 11.42 4.74 9.60
C ALA A 260 10.98 5.80 8.56
N PRO A 261 9.71 6.27 8.63
CA PRO A 261 8.64 5.91 9.56
C PRO A 261 7.99 4.57 9.23
N HIS A 262 7.52 3.86 10.27
CA HIS A 262 6.88 2.55 10.07
C HIS A 262 5.38 2.69 9.81
N LEU A 263 4.90 1.87 8.90
CA LEU A 263 3.50 1.79 8.51
C LEU A 263 2.94 0.39 8.80
N LEU A 264 1.63 0.30 8.92
CA LEU A 264 0.90 -0.96 8.80
C LEU A 264 0.45 -1.11 7.36
N VAL A 265 0.73 -2.25 6.75
CA VAL A 265 0.40 -2.53 5.36
C VAL A 265 -0.45 -3.79 5.25
N ALA A 266 -1.41 -3.79 4.33
CA ALA A 266 -2.12 -4.97 3.90
C ALA A 266 -2.41 -4.89 2.40
N VAL A 267 -2.17 -5.98 1.70
CA VAL A 267 -2.39 -6.08 0.25
C VAL A 267 -3.59 -6.98 -0.01
N GLN A 268 -4.49 -6.51 -0.87
CA GLN A 268 -5.64 -7.25 -1.35
C GLN A 268 -5.77 -7.08 -2.86
N THR A 269 -6.13 -8.14 -3.56
CA THR A 269 -6.44 -8.12 -4.98
C THR A 269 -7.84 -8.69 -5.20
N VAL A 270 -8.54 -8.20 -6.21
CA VAL A 270 -9.77 -8.79 -6.71
C VAL A 270 -9.68 -8.87 -8.22
N ALA A 271 -10.24 -9.92 -8.78
CA ALA A 271 -10.46 -10.02 -10.21
C ALA A 271 -11.88 -10.51 -10.50
N VAL A 272 -12.36 -10.08 -11.64
CA VAL A 272 -13.67 -10.42 -12.20
C VAL A 272 -13.45 -11.25 -13.46
N GLY A 273 -14.32 -12.19 -13.71
CA GLY A 273 -14.26 -13.00 -14.92
C GLY A 273 -15.61 -13.62 -15.24
N PRO A 274 -15.79 -14.14 -16.46
CA PRO A 274 -17.06 -14.74 -16.89
C PRO A 274 -17.42 -15.98 -16.05
N THR A 275 -16.43 -16.74 -15.62
CA THR A 275 -16.59 -17.90 -14.74
C THR A 275 -15.77 -17.75 -13.48
N ARG A 276 -16.10 -18.55 -12.46
CA ARG A 276 -15.33 -18.57 -11.21
C ARG A 276 -13.89 -19.06 -11.41
N ALA A 277 -13.67 -19.98 -12.36
CA ALA A 277 -12.33 -20.46 -12.71
C ALA A 277 -11.51 -19.33 -13.35
N ALA A 278 -12.08 -18.62 -14.34
CA ALA A 278 -11.44 -17.48 -14.98
C ALA A 278 -11.12 -16.35 -13.98
N ALA A 279 -12.08 -15.98 -13.11
CA ALA A 279 -11.85 -14.99 -12.06
C ALA A 279 -10.78 -15.42 -11.06
N SER A 280 -10.67 -16.75 -10.76
CA SER A 280 -9.64 -17.28 -9.87
C SER A 280 -8.26 -17.23 -10.51
N ALA A 281 -8.15 -17.55 -11.80
CA ALA A 281 -6.91 -17.44 -12.56
C ALA A 281 -6.46 -15.99 -12.65
N ALA A 282 -7.36 -15.08 -13.04
CA ALA A 282 -7.07 -13.64 -13.09
C ALA A 282 -6.64 -13.05 -11.74
N ALA A 283 -7.29 -13.47 -10.63
CA ALA A 283 -6.88 -13.05 -9.29
C ALA A 283 -5.51 -13.62 -8.90
N ALA A 284 -5.18 -14.83 -9.35
CA ALA A 284 -3.87 -15.43 -9.17
C ALA A 284 -2.81 -14.65 -9.95
N ASP A 285 -3.07 -14.28 -11.20
CA ASP A 285 -2.18 -13.44 -12.02
C ASP A 285 -1.93 -12.08 -11.38
N ALA A 286 -2.99 -11.34 -11.02
CA ALA A 286 -2.89 -10.03 -10.37
C ALA A 286 -2.13 -10.05 -9.03
N SER A 287 -1.98 -11.22 -8.42
CA SER A 287 -1.26 -11.39 -7.15
C SER A 287 0.07 -12.12 -7.29
N SER A 288 0.40 -12.67 -8.46
CA SER A 288 1.59 -13.50 -8.66
C SER A 288 2.89 -12.71 -8.50
N GLY A 289 2.92 -11.48 -9.01
CA GLY A 289 4.10 -10.61 -8.97
C GLY A 289 4.62 -10.31 -7.56
N PHE A 290 3.77 -10.43 -6.53
CA PHE A 290 4.22 -10.28 -5.15
C PHE A 290 5.20 -11.37 -4.71
N GLY A 291 5.20 -12.53 -5.37
CA GLY A 291 6.20 -13.58 -5.15
C GLY A 291 7.63 -13.17 -5.52
N LEU A 292 7.79 -12.24 -6.48
CA LEU A 292 9.09 -11.68 -6.85
C LEU A 292 9.58 -10.64 -5.84
N LEU A 293 8.67 -9.98 -5.11
CA LEU A 293 9.05 -9.06 -4.05
C LEU A 293 9.56 -9.81 -2.82
N SER A 294 9.00 -10.97 -2.52
CA SER A 294 9.50 -11.89 -1.50
C SER A 294 8.85 -13.27 -1.66
N PRO A 295 9.62 -14.37 -1.56
CA PRO A 295 9.10 -15.74 -1.58
C PRO A 295 8.22 -16.05 -0.35
N HIS A 296 8.23 -15.17 0.63
CA HIS A 296 7.47 -15.33 1.87
C HIS A 296 6.06 -14.75 1.82
N PHE A 297 5.59 -14.30 0.66
CA PHE A 297 4.20 -13.93 0.49
C PHE A 297 3.33 -15.15 0.14
N THR A 298 2.20 -15.27 0.84
CA THR A 298 1.17 -16.27 0.57
C THR A 298 -0.15 -15.62 0.19
N ARG A 299 -0.86 -16.25 -0.70
CA ARG A 299 -2.18 -15.81 -1.17
C ARG A 299 -3.27 -16.53 -0.38
N ARG A 300 -4.18 -15.78 0.20
CA ARG A 300 -5.32 -16.34 0.93
C ARG A 300 -6.63 -15.82 0.38
N ARG A 301 -7.53 -16.71 0.04
CA ARG A 301 -8.86 -16.35 -0.44
C ARG A 301 -9.66 -15.64 0.65
N LEU A 302 -10.33 -14.55 0.26
CA LEU A 302 -11.23 -13.79 1.12
C LEU A 302 -12.66 -14.28 0.90
N ARG A 303 -13.28 -14.93 1.92
CA ARG A 303 -14.64 -15.49 1.81
C ARG A 303 -15.72 -14.44 1.51
N ARG A 304 -15.54 -13.21 1.93
CA ARG A 304 -16.42 -12.05 1.67
C ARG A 304 -15.63 -10.91 1.03
N GLY A 305 -14.76 -11.26 0.09
CA GLY A 305 -13.73 -10.39 -0.43
C GLY A 305 -14.28 -9.18 -1.16
N THR A 306 -15.25 -9.37 -2.05
CA THR A 306 -15.88 -8.29 -2.80
C THR A 306 -16.38 -7.18 -1.87
N ARG A 307 -17.12 -7.55 -0.82
CA ARG A 307 -17.63 -6.59 0.15
C ARG A 307 -16.52 -5.90 0.96
N ALA A 308 -15.44 -6.62 1.29
CA ALA A 308 -14.31 -6.04 2.02
C ALA A 308 -13.53 -5.05 1.14
N LEU A 309 -13.40 -5.33 -0.15
CA LEU A 309 -12.74 -4.46 -1.11
C LEU A 309 -13.56 -3.20 -1.41
N VAL A 310 -14.86 -3.34 -1.65
CA VAL A 310 -15.76 -2.19 -1.84
C VAL A 310 -15.76 -1.29 -0.60
N ASP A 311 -15.86 -1.89 0.60
CA ASP A 311 -15.81 -1.17 1.88
C ASP A 311 -14.38 -0.67 2.22
N ARG A 312 -13.35 -1.09 1.48
CA ARG A 312 -11.92 -0.85 1.78
C ARG A 312 -11.58 -1.18 3.24
N TRP A 313 -12.08 -2.33 3.68
CA TRP A 313 -11.99 -2.75 5.08
C TRP A 313 -10.98 -3.86 5.29
N VAL A 314 -9.94 -3.58 6.05
CA VAL A 314 -9.00 -4.57 6.59
C VAL A 314 -8.92 -4.41 8.10
N PRO A 315 -9.13 -5.46 8.90
CA PRO A 315 -8.87 -5.38 10.33
C PRO A 315 -7.38 -5.08 10.60
N VAL A 316 -7.09 -4.20 11.56
CA VAL A 316 -5.71 -3.83 11.93
C VAL A 316 -4.87 -5.06 12.33
N SER A 317 -5.51 -6.08 12.92
CA SER A 317 -4.87 -7.35 13.26
C SER A 317 -4.40 -8.17 12.04
N ARG A 318 -4.87 -7.83 10.85
CA ARG A 318 -4.48 -8.48 9.58
C ARG A 318 -3.49 -7.65 8.76
N MET A 319 -3.13 -6.49 9.24
CA MET A 319 -2.10 -5.65 8.63
C MET A 319 -0.74 -6.02 9.23
N SER A 320 0.30 -6.00 8.43
CA SER A 320 1.68 -6.29 8.82
C SER A 320 2.46 -5.01 9.04
N LEU A 321 3.44 -5.04 9.92
CA LEU A 321 4.36 -3.92 10.11
C LEU A 321 5.31 -3.85 8.91
N ALA A 322 5.43 -2.69 8.31
CA ALA A 322 6.31 -2.39 7.19
C ALA A 322 7.23 -1.21 7.53
N GLY A 323 8.45 -1.25 7.07
CA GLY A 323 9.28 -0.07 6.94
C GLY A 323 8.80 0.80 5.78
N ILE A 324 9.40 1.96 5.59
CA ILE A 324 9.00 2.85 4.49
C ILE A 324 9.41 2.28 3.14
N GLY A 325 10.55 1.59 3.06
CA GLY A 325 11.01 0.88 1.88
C GLY A 325 10.08 -0.28 1.50
N ASP A 326 9.67 -1.10 2.49
CA ASP A 326 8.66 -2.14 2.29
C ASP A 326 7.35 -1.55 1.74
N ALA A 327 6.89 -0.43 2.30
CA ALA A 327 5.65 0.23 1.89
C ALA A 327 5.75 0.76 0.45
N ALA A 328 6.88 1.35 0.10
CA ALA A 328 7.16 1.86 -1.25
C ALA A 328 7.22 0.74 -2.29
N ALA A 329 7.83 -0.39 -1.94
CA ALA A 329 7.89 -1.55 -2.81
C ALA A 329 6.51 -2.22 -3.04
N LEU A 330 5.59 -2.13 -2.06
CA LEU A 330 4.26 -2.71 -2.16
C LEU A 330 3.24 -1.75 -2.80
N ALA A 331 3.44 -0.44 -2.64
CA ALA A 331 2.52 0.61 -3.08
C ALA A 331 3.26 1.66 -3.92
N GLY A 332 3.96 1.21 -4.93
CA GLY A 332 4.73 2.01 -5.87
C GLY A 332 4.18 1.93 -7.29
N LEU A 333 4.85 2.63 -8.16
CA LEU A 333 4.68 2.58 -9.61
C LEU A 333 5.83 1.76 -10.22
N PRO A 334 5.60 1.10 -11.37
CA PRO A 334 6.69 0.53 -12.16
C PRO A 334 7.59 1.65 -12.68
N ALA A 335 8.81 1.33 -13.06
CA ALA A 335 9.80 2.30 -13.55
C ALA A 335 9.26 3.09 -14.76
N GLU A 336 8.57 2.39 -15.65
CA GLU A 336 7.92 2.94 -16.84
C GLU A 336 6.40 2.71 -16.79
N PRO A 337 5.63 3.57 -16.10
CA PRO A 337 4.20 3.36 -15.93
C PRO A 337 3.40 3.24 -17.23
N THR A 338 3.82 3.97 -18.27
CA THR A 338 3.15 3.98 -19.58
C THR A 338 3.26 2.67 -20.34
N ALA A 339 4.31 1.89 -20.10
CA ALA A 339 4.49 0.56 -20.69
C ALA A 339 3.39 -0.44 -20.26
N TYR A 340 2.73 -0.17 -19.14
CA TYR A 340 1.62 -0.98 -18.60
C TYR A 340 0.24 -0.36 -18.85
N GLY A 341 0.14 0.66 -19.72
CA GLY A 341 -1.13 1.30 -20.04
C GLY A 341 -1.62 2.33 -19.02
N LEU A 342 -0.75 2.76 -18.08
CA LEU A 342 -1.05 3.92 -17.26
C LEU A 342 -0.88 5.21 -18.06
N PRO A 343 -1.80 6.19 -17.92
CA PRO A 343 -1.68 7.45 -18.65
C PRO A 343 -0.45 8.23 -18.19
N GLY A 344 0.44 8.62 -19.12
CA GLY A 344 1.65 9.40 -18.80
C GLY A 344 1.36 10.90 -18.67
N ALA A 345 1.87 11.55 -17.64
CA ALA A 345 1.69 12.98 -17.40
C ALA A 345 2.45 13.87 -18.40
N ALA A 346 3.52 13.35 -19.03
CA ALA A 346 4.37 14.13 -19.92
C ALA A 346 3.87 14.24 -21.37
N SER A 347 2.90 13.42 -21.79
CA SER A 347 2.46 13.38 -23.20
C SER A 347 1.63 14.59 -23.64
N ARG A 348 1.37 15.55 -22.76
CA ARG A 348 0.67 16.79 -23.09
C ARG A 348 1.56 18.00 -22.78
N ARG A 349 2.52 18.31 -23.63
CA ARG A 349 2.90 19.69 -23.84
C ARG A 349 1.67 20.42 -24.40
N ARG A 350 0.81 20.92 -23.52
CA ARG A 350 -0.11 21.97 -23.94
C ARG A 350 0.76 23.15 -24.32
N ALA A 351 0.66 23.58 -25.56
CA ALA A 351 1.11 24.91 -25.92
C ALA A 351 0.57 25.86 -24.84
N ALA A 352 1.42 26.71 -24.30
CA ALA A 352 1.00 27.69 -23.32
C ALA A 352 -0.17 28.45 -23.92
N THR A 353 -1.34 28.32 -23.31
CA THR A 353 -2.52 29.08 -23.78
C THR A 353 -2.21 30.54 -23.55
N ARG A 354 -2.66 31.40 -24.47
CA ARG A 354 -2.50 32.85 -24.45
C ARG A 354 -2.82 33.50 -23.08
N GLU A 355 -3.58 32.81 -22.23
CA GLU A 355 -3.94 33.24 -20.87
C GLU A 355 -2.78 33.21 -19.87
N VAL A 356 -1.75 32.37 -20.07
CA VAL A 356 -0.58 32.35 -19.19
C VAL A 356 0.25 33.63 -19.35
N PHE A 357 0.18 34.27 -20.48
CA PHE A 357 0.86 35.54 -20.77
C PHE A 357 0.07 36.77 -20.36
N ARG A 358 -1.22 36.65 -20.04
CA ARG A 358 -2.06 37.76 -19.60
C ARG A 358 -1.91 38.14 -18.12
N THR A 359 -1.35 37.26 -17.30
CA THR A 359 -1.28 37.47 -15.83
C THR A 359 -0.03 38.22 -15.36
N THR A 360 0.87 38.63 -16.25
CA THR A 360 2.06 39.41 -15.88
C THR A 360 2.07 40.84 -16.42
N GLY A 361 0.97 41.29 -17.02
CA GLY A 361 0.79 42.68 -17.39
C GLY A 361 0.22 43.48 -16.22
N HIS A 362 1.05 43.99 -15.35
CA HIS A 362 0.68 45.17 -14.57
C HIS A 362 0.28 46.27 -15.53
N ALA A 363 -0.98 46.72 -15.43
CA ALA A 363 -1.44 47.92 -16.06
C ALA A 363 -0.64 49.09 -15.51
N THR A 364 0.33 49.52 -16.27
CA THR A 364 0.79 50.90 -16.20
C THR A 364 -0.01 51.70 -17.19
N ASP A 365 -1.00 52.44 -16.71
CA ASP A 365 -1.65 53.52 -17.44
C ASP A 365 -0.57 54.49 -17.97
N GLY A 366 -0.50 54.58 -19.30
CA GLY A 366 0.24 55.63 -20.00
C GLY A 366 -0.42 55.85 -21.36
N PRO A 367 -0.64 57.09 -21.78
CA PRO A 367 -1.53 57.40 -22.88
C PRO A 367 -0.89 57.25 -24.28
N ASP A 368 -1.74 56.88 -25.20
CA ASP A 368 -1.68 57.11 -26.65
C ASP A 368 -0.35 56.89 -27.38
N THR A 369 -0.26 55.85 -28.18
CA THR A 369 0.42 55.92 -29.48
C THR A 369 -0.23 54.95 -30.49
N ALA A 370 -0.34 55.43 -31.69
CA ALA A 370 -1.07 54.95 -32.87
C ALA A 370 -0.68 53.52 -33.37
N PRO A 371 -1.52 52.91 -34.24
CA PRO A 371 -1.31 51.53 -34.71
C PRO A 371 -0.18 51.49 -35.75
N VAL A 372 0.78 50.58 -35.50
CA VAL A 372 1.81 50.21 -36.49
C VAL A 372 1.26 49.07 -37.34
N GLU A 373 1.28 49.28 -38.63
CA GLU A 373 0.88 48.35 -39.70
C GLU A 373 1.64 47.02 -39.58
N ALA A 374 0.89 45.92 -39.75
CA ALA A 374 1.41 44.57 -39.80
C ALA A 374 2.13 44.32 -41.14
N THR A 375 3.42 44.20 -41.11
CA THR A 375 4.21 43.67 -42.24
C THR A 375 4.08 42.14 -42.24
N THR A 376 3.47 41.65 -43.33
CA THR A 376 3.44 40.20 -43.68
C THR A 376 4.86 39.70 -43.97
N VAL A 377 5.32 38.75 -43.17
CA VAL A 377 6.54 38.00 -43.46
C VAL A 377 6.17 36.68 -44.08
N ASP A 378 6.66 36.46 -45.29
CA ASP A 378 6.47 35.27 -46.11
C ASP A 378 7.03 34.00 -45.43
N ALA A 379 6.32 32.90 -45.66
CA ALA A 379 6.69 31.59 -45.19
C ALA A 379 7.88 31.01 -45.99
N PRO A 380 8.87 30.36 -45.35
CA PRO A 380 9.92 29.67 -46.07
C PRO A 380 9.50 28.26 -46.53
N THR A 381 9.85 27.99 -47.74
CA THR A 381 9.70 26.82 -48.58
C THR A 381 10.15 25.50 -47.94
N VAL A 382 9.34 24.50 -48.22
CA VAL A 382 9.60 23.06 -47.92
C VAL A 382 10.87 22.57 -48.60
N TRP A 383 11.77 21.99 -47.83
CA TRP A 383 12.86 21.16 -48.33
C TRP A 383 12.42 19.70 -48.40
N SER A 384 12.30 19.20 -49.64
CA SER A 384 12.24 17.76 -49.93
C SER A 384 13.66 17.27 -50.13
N ASN A 385 14.03 16.20 -49.48
CA ASN A 385 15.25 15.45 -49.72
C ASN A 385 14.92 14.07 -50.29
N PRO A 386 15.78 13.55 -51.18
CA PRO A 386 15.60 12.28 -51.88
C PRO A 386 15.85 11.04 -51.02
#